data_500c79604e18b20179e2c21989deb834
#
_entry.id   500c79604e18b20179e2c21989deb834
#
_cell.length_a   1.000
_cell.length_b   1.000
_cell.length_c   1.000
_cell.angle_alpha   90.00
_cell.angle_beta   90.00
_cell.angle_gamma   90.00
#
_symmetry.space_group_name_H-M   'P 1'
#
loop_
_entity.id
_entity.type
_entity.pdbx_description
1 polymer ?
#
loop_
_entity_poly.entity_id
_entity_poly.type
_entity_poly.pdbx_seq_one_letter_code
_entity_poly.pdbx_strand_id
1 'polypeptide(L)'
;MSYREVVYDEEHWRLLRGLRGKALRLMKPLADHGLNPIVYGSLARGDVREDSDIDIFIQYPVSSAMMELYLQKHDVKPMERLLIQATPSHVPKAYLVIDELTSISFPLCRMRRDEIGFYRLAGQVGYEELKADRRVPGMNKELILIIPTPRGHEELPVEHNIEGAAKILGVDPATLRNRVRVLKRRRELGRTGLYRKLEIPRDKTFEEVFEELLARDPALRRRLRAVE
;
A
#
# COMPACT_ATOMS: atom_id res chain seq x y z
N MET A 1 13.24 -27.20 1.67
CA MET A 1 12.43 -25.98 1.44
C MET A 1 11.22 -26.41 0.63
N SER A 2 10.02 -26.19 1.13
CA SER A 2 8.81 -26.49 0.35
C SER A 2 8.64 -25.37 -0.68
N TYR A 3 9.08 -25.60 -1.89
CA TYR A 3 8.87 -24.79 -3.07
C TYR A 3 7.54 -25.23 -3.70
N ARG A 4 6.71 -24.28 -4.08
CA ARG A 4 5.45 -24.53 -4.77
C ARG A 4 5.35 -23.63 -5.99
N GLU A 5 5.13 -24.21 -7.15
CA GLU A 5 4.73 -23.47 -8.36
C GLU A 5 3.20 -23.41 -8.42
N VAL A 6 2.67 -22.23 -8.68
CA VAL A 6 1.25 -21.96 -8.92
C VAL A 6 1.09 -21.49 -10.34
N VAL A 7 0.41 -22.28 -11.17
CA VAL A 7 0.08 -21.93 -12.56
C VAL A 7 -1.30 -21.31 -12.60
N TYR A 8 -1.42 -20.16 -13.26
CA TYR A 8 -2.69 -19.45 -13.39
C TYR A 8 -3.51 -19.99 -14.56
N ASP A 9 -4.79 -20.16 -14.36
CA ASP A 9 -5.77 -20.41 -15.39
C ASP A 9 -6.24 -19.11 -16.08
N GLU A 10 -7.06 -19.24 -17.11
CA GLU A 10 -7.60 -18.09 -17.86
C GLU A 10 -8.48 -17.18 -17.01
N GLU A 11 -9.16 -17.73 -16.01
CA GLU A 11 -10.01 -16.97 -15.11
C GLU A 11 -9.18 -16.05 -14.21
N HIS A 12 -8.10 -16.58 -13.61
CA HIS A 12 -7.17 -15.80 -12.82
C HIS A 12 -6.52 -14.66 -13.66
N TRP A 13 -6.07 -14.97 -14.88
CA TRP A 13 -5.50 -13.95 -15.78
C TRP A 13 -6.52 -12.87 -16.14
N ARG A 14 -7.79 -13.23 -16.34
CA ARG A 14 -8.88 -12.28 -16.61
C ARG A 14 -9.13 -11.37 -15.43
N LEU A 15 -9.20 -11.95 -14.22
CA LEU A 15 -9.33 -11.22 -12.96
C LEU A 15 -8.18 -10.22 -12.76
N LEU A 16 -6.94 -10.68 -12.91
CA LEU A 16 -5.75 -9.84 -12.76
C LEU A 16 -5.77 -8.65 -13.74
N ARG A 17 -6.07 -8.90 -15.01
CA ARG A 17 -6.20 -7.85 -16.04
C ARG A 17 -7.32 -6.87 -15.70
N GLY A 18 -8.45 -7.35 -15.21
CA GLY A 18 -9.60 -6.53 -14.80
C GLY A 18 -9.24 -5.55 -13.67
N LEU A 19 -8.64 -6.08 -12.59
CA LEU A 19 -8.23 -5.30 -11.42
C LEU A 19 -7.12 -4.30 -11.79
N ARG A 20 -6.12 -4.71 -12.57
CA ARG A 20 -5.05 -3.82 -13.06
C ARG A 20 -5.60 -2.73 -13.98
N GLY A 21 -6.54 -3.06 -14.87
CA GLY A 21 -7.22 -2.09 -15.71
C GLY A 21 -7.99 -1.03 -14.91
N LYS A 22 -8.66 -1.43 -13.80
CA LYS A 22 -9.30 -0.49 -12.87
C LYS A 22 -8.27 0.40 -12.18
N ALA A 23 -7.18 -0.17 -11.67
CA ALA A 23 -6.10 0.58 -11.06
C ALA A 23 -5.47 1.60 -12.03
N LEU A 24 -5.17 1.21 -13.26
CA LEU A 24 -4.61 2.09 -14.30
C LEU A 24 -5.51 3.30 -14.58
N ARG A 25 -6.84 3.10 -14.67
CA ARG A 25 -7.79 4.22 -14.86
C ARG A 25 -7.73 5.23 -13.72
N LEU A 26 -7.56 4.76 -12.49
CA LEU A 26 -7.48 5.63 -11.30
C LEU A 26 -6.09 6.27 -11.13
N MET A 27 -5.02 5.58 -11.53
CA MET A 27 -3.65 6.09 -11.46
C MET A 27 -3.37 7.13 -12.57
N LYS A 28 -3.99 7.00 -13.74
CA LYS A 28 -3.73 7.88 -14.89
C LYS A 28 -3.88 9.37 -14.58
N PRO A 29 -4.99 9.86 -13.97
CA PRO A 29 -5.11 11.27 -13.60
C PRO A 29 -3.97 11.79 -12.74
N LEU A 30 -3.48 10.95 -11.84
CA LEU A 30 -2.40 11.31 -10.93
C LEU A 30 -1.05 11.34 -11.65
N ALA A 31 -0.80 10.35 -12.50
CA ALA A 31 0.43 10.25 -13.29
C ALA A 31 0.55 11.39 -14.31
N ASP A 32 -0.55 11.75 -15.00
CA ASP A 32 -0.60 12.86 -15.97
C ASP A 32 -0.27 14.22 -15.31
N HIS A 33 -0.45 14.36 -14.00
CA HIS A 33 -0.11 15.56 -13.24
C HIS A 33 1.24 15.43 -12.47
N GLY A 34 2.08 14.49 -12.87
CA GLY A 34 3.44 14.33 -12.33
C GLY A 34 3.53 13.67 -10.95
N LEU A 35 2.42 13.16 -10.43
CA LEU A 35 2.44 12.32 -9.25
C LEU A 35 2.90 10.90 -9.65
N ASN A 36 3.59 10.22 -8.73
CA ASN A 36 4.11 8.87 -8.97
C ASN A 36 3.28 7.85 -8.18
N PRO A 37 2.04 7.53 -8.63
CA PRO A 37 1.22 6.53 -7.96
C PRO A 37 1.82 5.14 -8.10
N ILE A 38 1.72 4.36 -7.05
CA ILE A 38 2.05 2.94 -7.06
C ILE A 38 0.83 2.12 -6.66
N VAL A 39 0.76 0.88 -7.13
CA VAL A 39 -0.04 -0.18 -6.52
C VAL A 39 0.91 -1.16 -5.83
N TYR A 40 0.45 -1.81 -4.77
CA TYR A 40 1.27 -2.77 -4.01
C TYR A 40 0.45 -3.99 -3.57
N GLY A 41 1.15 -5.00 -3.07
CA GLY A 41 0.49 -6.24 -2.64
C GLY A 41 0.16 -7.17 -3.80
N SER A 42 -0.95 -7.89 -3.69
CA SER A 42 -1.35 -8.92 -4.67
C SER A 42 -1.45 -8.39 -6.10
N LEU A 43 -1.93 -7.16 -6.28
CA LEU A 43 -2.06 -6.53 -7.59
C LEU A 43 -0.70 -6.29 -8.28
N ALA A 44 0.33 -5.95 -7.50
CA ALA A 44 1.69 -5.80 -8.01
C ALA A 44 2.37 -7.13 -8.29
N ARG A 45 2.12 -8.16 -7.44
CA ARG A 45 2.70 -9.48 -7.56
C ARG A 45 1.99 -10.36 -8.59
N GLY A 46 0.66 -10.30 -8.65
CA GLY A 46 -0.20 -11.09 -9.53
C GLY A 46 -1.03 -12.17 -8.83
N ASP A 47 -0.80 -12.44 -7.54
CA ASP A 47 -1.54 -13.43 -6.73
C ASP A 47 -2.89 -12.89 -6.22
N VAL A 48 -3.68 -12.32 -7.13
CA VAL A 48 -4.97 -11.72 -6.83
C VAL A 48 -6.05 -12.77 -6.55
N ARG A 49 -7.09 -12.33 -5.82
CA ARG A 49 -8.35 -13.05 -5.60
C ARG A 49 -9.51 -12.11 -5.90
N GLU A 50 -10.72 -12.62 -5.94
CA GLU A 50 -11.92 -11.82 -6.18
C GLU A 50 -12.11 -10.69 -5.16
N ASP A 51 -11.71 -10.94 -3.91
CA ASP A 51 -11.74 -10.00 -2.78
C ASP A 51 -10.45 -9.18 -2.61
N SER A 52 -9.58 -9.15 -3.63
CA SER A 52 -8.33 -8.38 -3.56
C SER A 52 -8.56 -6.88 -3.60
N ASP A 53 -7.97 -6.17 -2.63
CA ASP A 53 -7.99 -4.72 -2.55
C ASP A 53 -7.18 -4.09 -3.71
N ILE A 54 -7.65 -2.95 -4.21
CA ILE A 54 -6.91 -2.05 -5.10
C ILE A 54 -6.44 -0.86 -4.27
N ASP A 55 -5.23 -0.97 -3.75
CA ASP A 55 -4.59 0.08 -2.95
C ASP A 55 -3.62 0.88 -3.82
N ILE A 56 -4.00 2.12 -4.17
CA ILE A 56 -3.14 3.09 -4.86
C ILE A 56 -2.51 3.99 -3.81
N PHE A 57 -1.20 4.18 -3.89
CA PHE A 57 -0.47 4.94 -2.90
C PHE A 57 0.51 5.95 -3.52
N ILE A 58 0.55 7.16 -2.97
CA ILE A 58 1.60 8.15 -3.21
C ILE A 58 2.54 8.14 -2.01
N GLN A 59 3.85 7.96 -2.24
CA GLN A 59 4.82 7.71 -1.15
C GLN A 59 5.34 8.98 -0.45
N TYR A 60 4.79 10.14 -0.76
CA TYR A 60 5.19 11.43 -0.20
C TYR A 60 3.96 12.32 0.04
N PRO A 61 4.06 13.32 0.92
CA PRO A 61 2.96 14.25 1.17
C PRO A 61 2.61 15.04 -0.11
N VAL A 62 1.32 15.14 -0.37
CA VAL A 62 0.77 15.92 -1.49
C VAL A 62 -0.42 16.73 -0.98
N SER A 63 -0.77 17.80 -1.67
CA SER A 63 -1.97 18.57 -1.34
C SER A 63 -3.22 17.75 -1.59
N SER A 64 -4.03 17.54 -0.55
CA SER A 64 -5.28 16.80 -0.65
C SER A 64 -6.27 17.47 -1.59
N ALA A 65 -6.34 18.80 -1.58
CA ALA A 65 -7.21 19.58 -2.48
C ALA A 65 -6.83 19.37 -3.95
N MET A 66 -5.52 19.35 -4.27
CA MET A 66 -5.05 19.08 -5.62
C MET A 66 -5.33 17.65 -6.05
N MET A 67 -5.13 16.68 -5.14
CA MET A 67 -5.44 15.27 -5.38
C MET A 67 -6.93 15.09 -5.74
N GLU A 68 -7.82 15.65 -4.93
CA GLU A 68 -9.26 15.59 -5.16
C GLU A 68 -9.67 16.29 -6.46
N LEU A 69 -9.04 17.44 -6.80
CA LEU A 69 -9.27 18.14 -8.04
C LEU A 69 -8.87 17.29 -9.26
N TYR A 70 -7.73 16.61 -9.22
CA TYR A 70 -7.29 15.74 -10.31
C TYR A 70 -8.24 14.57 -10.52
N LEU A 71 -8.70 13.95 -9.44
CA LEU A 71 -9.69 12.88 -9.50
C LEU A 71 -11.04 13.37 -10.04
N GLN A 72 -11.51 14.53 -9.57
CA GLN A 72 -12.77 15.13 -10.00
C GLN A 72 -12.79 15.44 -11.50
N LYS A 73 -11.69 15.93 -12.07
CA LYS A 73 -11.56 16.16 -13.52
C LYS A 73 -11.75 14.89 -14.37
N HIS A 74 -11.63 13.72 -13.76
CA HIS A 74 -11.82 12.42 -14.40
C HIS A 74 -13.04 11.67 -13.88
N ASP A 75 -14.02 12.41 -13.32
CA ASP A 75 -15.27 11.87 -12.77
C ASP A 75 -15.08 10.83 -11.65
N VAL A 76 -13.94 10.85 -10.97
CA VAL A 76 -13.66 9.99 -9.80
C VAL A 76 -14.02 10.77 -8.53
N LYS A 77 -15.06 10.28 -7.83
CA LYS A 77 -15.53 10.88 -6.57
C LYS A 77 -15.34 9.87 -5.43
N PRO A 78 -14.56 10.20 -4.40
CA PRO A 78 -14.45 9.38 -3.23
C PRO A 78 -15.79 9.25 -2.49
N MET A 79 -16.13 8.04 -2.04
CA MET A 79 -17.27 7.77 -1.17
C MET A 79 -16.99 8.26 0.25
N GLU A 80 -15.76 8.01 0.75
CA GLU A 80 -15.32 8.41 2.08
C GLU A 80 -13.94 9.08 2.02
N ARG A 81 -13.72 9.98 2.97
CA ARG A 81 -12.45 10.68 3.20
C ARG A 81 -12.00 10.36 4.62
N LEU A 82 -10.94 9.58 4.78
CA LEU A 82 -10.51 9.06 6.08
C LEU A 82 -9.07 9.44 6.40
N LEU A 83 -8.82 9.97 7.59
CA LEU A 83 -7.49 10.05 8.16
C LEU A 83 -7.25 8.80 9.03
N ILE A 84 -6.26 8.02 8.67
CA ILE A 84 -5.93 6.77 9.38
C ILE A 84 -4.50 6.82 9.90
N GLN A 85 -4.33 6.45 11.17
CA GLN A 85 -3.03 6.24 11.80
C GLN A 85 -3.02 4.88 12.50
N ALA A 86 -2.15 3.98 12.06
CA ALA A 86 -2.12 2.60 12.53
C ALA A 86 -1.67 2.48 14.00
N THR A 87 -0.63 3.23 14.39
CA THR A 87 -0.13 3.34 15.78
C THR A 87 0.35 4.77 16.02
N PRO A 88 0.56 5.21 17.28
CA PRO A 88 1.04 6.57 17.58
C PRO A 88 2.36 6.94 16.89
N SER A 89 3.20 5.95 16.58
CA SER A 89 4.49 6.14 15.93
C SER A 89 4.46 6.07 14.41
N HIS A 90 3.36 5.60 13.80
CA HIS A 90 3.21 5.55 12.35
C HIS A 90 2.76 6.87 11.74
N VAL A 91 3.09 7.07 10.46
CA VAL A 91 2.63 8.21 9.68
C VAL A 91 1.10 8.20 9.57
N PRO A 92 0.41 9.31 9.89
CA PRO A 92 -0.98 9.49 9.51
C PRO A 92 -1.10 9.59 7.99
N LYS A 93 -2.10 8.95 7.45
CA LYS A 93 -2.36 8.90 6.00
C LYS A 93 -3.77 9.38 5.71
N ALA A 94 -3.90 10.12 4.63
CA ALA A 94 -5.17 10.38 3.99
C ALA A 94 -5.58 9.18 3.14
N TYR A 95 -6.83 8.81 3.20
CA TYR A 95 -7.47 7.80 2.35
C TYR A 95 -8.68 8.40 1.67
N LEU A 96 -8.67 8.34 0.36
CA LEU A 96 -9.81 8.60 -0.52
C LEU A 96 -10.37 7.24 -0.92
N VAL A 97 -11.43 6.80 -0.24
CA VAL A 97 -12.09 5.52 -0.49
C VAL A 97 -12.98 5.68 -1.71
N ILE A 98 -12.73 4.93 -2.76
CA ILE A 98 -13.47 5.00 -4.03
C ILE A 98 -14.66 4.04 -4.02
N ASP A 99 -14.44 2.83 -3.54
CA ASP A 99 -15.45 1.80 -3.27
C ASP A 99 -14.93 0.85 -2.17
N GLU A 100 -15.68 -0.21 -1.87
CA GLU A 100 -15.39 -1.14 -0.76
C GLU A 100 -14.00 -1.78 -0.81
N LEU A 101 -13.45 -1.99 -2.02
CA LEU A 101 -12.16 -2.64 -2.25
C LEU A 101 -11.11 -1.71 -2.88
N THR A 102 -11.42 -0.43 -3.07
CA THR A 102 -10.54 0.49 -3.80
C THR A 102 -10.28 1.76 -3.03
N SER A 103 -9.01 2.05 -2.79
CA SER A 103 -8.60 3.29 -2.14
C SER A 103 -7.39 3.95 -2.81
N ILE A 104 -7.33 5.28 -2.70
CA ILE A 104 -6.15 6.09 -3.01
C ILE A 104 -5.69 6.72 -1.71
N SER A 105 -4.41 6.57 -1.38
CA SER A 105 -3.90 7.07 -0.11
C SER A 105 -2.54 7.73 -0.26
N PHE A 106 -2.23 8.65 0.67
CA PHE A 106 -0.95 9.36 0.74
C PHE A 106 -0.66 9.76 2.19
N PRO A 107 0.63 9.92 2.57
CA PRO A 107 0.98 10.36 3.91
C PRO A 107 0.74 11.86 4.10
N LEU A 108 0.36 12.28 5.30
CA LEU A 108 0.16 13.70 5.66
C LEU A 108 1.45 14.38 6.13
N CYS A 109 2.51 13.61 6.32
CA CYS A 109 3.85 14.11 6.62
C CYS A 109 4.90 13.11 6.13
N ARG A 110 6.16 13.48 6.16
CA ARG A 110 7.26 12.64 5.66
C ARG A 110 7.26 11.25 6.31
N MET A 111 7.43 10.23 5.49
CA MET A 111 7.55 8.84 5.93
C MET A 111 8.97 8.51 6.36
N ARG A 112 9.11 7.59 7.32
CA ARG A 112 10.40 6.98 7.66
C ARG A 112 10.78 5.93 6.64
N ARG A 113 12.06 5.56 6.60
CA ARG A 113 12.59 4.55 5.67
C ARG A 113 11.93 3.18 5.85
N ASP A 114 11.64 2.78 7.09
CA ASP A 114 10.96 1.52 7.40
C ASP A 114 9.49 1.50 6.95
N GLU A 115 8.82 2.65 7.01
CA GLU A 115 7.44 2.81 6.51
C GLU A 115 7.40 2.72 4.97
N ILE A 116 8.40 3.28 4.28
CA ILE A 116 8.56 3.14 2.81
C ILE A 116 8.92 1.70 2.45
N GLY A 117 9.80 1.06 3.23
CA GLY A 117 10.22 -0.33 3.04
C GLY A 117 9.07 -1.33 3.06
N PHE A 118 7.99 -1.01 3.78
CA PHE A 118 6.78 -1.85 3.79
C PHE A 118 6.20 -2.11 2.39
N TYR A 119 6.16 -1.10 1.53
CA TYR A 119 5.59 -1.23 0.18
C TYR A 119 6.49 -2.08 -0.72
N ARG A 120 7.81 -1.96 -0.58
CA ARG A 120 8.77 -2.84 -1.26
C ARG A 120 8.63 -4.29 -0.81
N LEU A 121 8.48 -4.52 0.49
CA LEU A 121 8.22 -5.86 1.03
C LEU A 121 6.96 -6.49 0.46
N ALA A 122 5.89 -5.71 0.31
CA ALA A 122 4.64 -6.18 -0.24
C ALA A 122 4.70 -6.44 -1.76
N GLY A 123 5.73 -5.94 -2.44
CA GLY A 123 5.81 -5.80 -3.89
C GLY A 123 5.04 -4.56 -4.34
N GLN A 124 5.68 -3.66 -5.10
CA GLN A 124 5.07 -2.43 -5.60
C GLN A 124 5.46 -2.20 -7.06
N VAL A 125 4.54 -1.62 -7.85
CA VAL A 125 4.77 -1.19 -9.22
C VAL A 125 4.16 0.19 -9.46
N GLY A 126 4.86 1.02 -10.23
CA GLY A 126 4.39 2.32 -10.66
C GLY A 126 3.44 2.23 -11.87
N TYR A 127 2.92 3.40 -12.29
CA TYR A 127 1.95 3.48 -13.38
C TYR A 127 2.47 2.87 -14.69
N GLU A 128 3.68 3.25 -15.15
CA GLU A 128 4.24 2.73 -16.41
C GLU A 128 4.59 1.24 -16.32
N GLU A 129 5.05 0.77 -15.17
CA GLU A 129 5.32 -0.65 -14.95
C GLU A 129 4.03 -1.48 -14.97
N LEU A 130 2.96 -0.97 -14.34
CA LEU A 130 1.65 -1.61 -14.35
C LEU A 130 1.06 -1.65 -15.75
N LYS A 131 1.20 -0.57 -16.53
CA LYS A 131 0.79 -0.46 -17.93
C LYS A 131 1.56 -1.43 -18.84
N ALA A 132 2.83 -1.68 -18.54
CA ALA A 132 3.66 -2.68 -19.22
C ALA A 132 3.41 -4.13 -18.72
N ASP A 133 2.38 -4.34 -17.93
CA ASP A 133 2.00 -5.62 -17.31
C ASP A 133 3.10 -6.26 -16.44
N ARG A 134 4.05 -5.46 -15.94
CA ARG A 134 5.12 -5.91 -15.07
C ARG A 134 4.56 -6.44 -13.75
N ARG A 135 5.07 -7.59 -13.31
CA ARG A 135 4.84 -8.14 -11.97
C ARG A 135 6.17 -8.20 -11.22
N VAL A 136 6.11 -8.05 -9.90
CA VAL A 136 7.31 -7.98 -9.05
C VAL A 136 7.21 -8.95 -7.89
N PRO A 137 8.33 -9.45 -7.35
CA PRO A 137 8.32 -10.22 -6.12
C PRO A 137 7.78 -9.40 -4.94
N GLY A 138 7.17 -10.10 -3.99
CA GLY A 138 6.71 -9.49 -2.74
C GLY A 138 6.25 -10.54 -1.73
N MET A 139 6.20 -10.16 -0.48
CA MET A 139 5.73 -11.03 0.60
C MET A 139 4.24 -10.78 0.87
N ASN A 140 3.46 -11.84 0.97
CA ASN A 140 2.06 -11.77 1.36
C ASN A 140 1.87 -11.75 2.90
N LYS A 141 0.60 -11.67 3.34
CA LYS A 141 0.24 -11.66 4.78
C LYS A 141 0.50 -13.02 5.45
N GLU A 142 0.59 -14.09 4.67
CA GLU A 142 0.85 -15.47 5.10
C GLU A 142 2.35 -15.80 5.25
N LEU A 143 3.24 -14.79 5.14
CA LEU A 143 4.70 -14.92 5.20
C LEU A 143 5.26 -15.78 4.06
N ILE A 144 4.60 -15.76 2.92
CA ILE A 144 5.06 -16.40 1.70
C ILE A 144 5.65 -15.33 0.77
N LEU A 145 6.85 -15.56 0.29
CA LEU A 145 7.46 -14.81 -0.80
C LEU A 145 6.85 -15.32 -2.11
N ILE A 146 6.20 -14.42 -2.84
CA ILE A 146 5.61 -14.65 -4.14
C ILE A 146 6.58 -14.12 -5.20
N ILE A 147 7.03 -14.98 -6.09
CA ILE A 147 7.93 -14.64 -7.20
C ILE A 147 7.20 -14.88 -8.52
N PRO A 148 6.83 -13.82 -9.26
CA PRO A 148 6.12 -13.96 -10.53
C PRO A 148 6.91 -14.76 -11.55
N THR A 149 6.22 -15.65 -12.27
CA THR A 149 6.72 -16.40 -13.42
C THR A 149 5.85 -16.13 -14.66
N PRO A 150 6.27 -16.44 -15.88
CA PRO A 150 5.44 -16.26 -17.08
C PRO A 150 4.07 -16.95 -16.99
N ARG A 151 3.96 -18.06 -16.25
CA ARG A 151 2.74 -18.87 -16.14
C ARG A 151 1.96 -18.65 -14.85
N GLY A 152 2.50 -17.91 -13.88
CA GLY A 152 1.89 -17.73 -12.56
C GLY A 152 2.88 -17.20 -11.56
N HIS A 153 3.16 -17.92 -10.46
CA HIS A 153 4.18 -17.56 -9.50
C HIS A 153 4.77 -18.77 -8.77
N GLU A 154 5.89 -18.53 -8.13
CA GLU A 154 6.53 -19.43 -7.19
C GLU A 154 6.29 -18.95 -5.75
N GLU A 155 6.06 -19.90 -4.85
CA GLU A 155 5.85 -19.65 -3.43
C GLU A 155 7.02 -20.19 -2.61
N LEU A 156 7.59 -19.33 -1.74
CA LEU A 156 8.67 -19.68 -0.83
C LEU A 156 8.36 -19.17 0.58
N PRO A 157 8.33 -20.00 1.62
CA PRO A 157 8.17 -19.56 3.00
C PRO A 157 9.33 -18.65 3.43
N VAL A 158 9.03 -17.40 3.80
CA VAL A 158 10.04 -16.38 4.17
C VAL A 158 10.79 -16.78 5.44
N GLU A 159 10.12 -17.45 6.36
CA GLU A 159 10.65 -17.79 7.67
C GLU A 159 11.89 -18.70 7.62
N HIS A 160 12.03 -19.50 6.57
CA HIS A 160 13.15 -20.44 6.41
C HIS A 160 14.41 -19.78 5.83
N ASN A 161 14.28 -18.63 5.16
CA ASN A 161 15.43 -17.91 4.58
C ASN A 161 15.16 -16.42 4.46
N ILE A 162 15.23 -15.73 5.59
CA ILE A 162 14.99 -14.28 5.66
C ILE A 162 16.00 -13.49 4.83
N GLU A 163 17.28 -13.85 4.86
CA GLU A 163 18.34 -13.17 4.12
C GLU A 163 18.17 -13.31 2.61
N GLY A 164 17.86 -14.52 2.15
CA GLY A 164 17.57 -14.78 0.72
C GLY A 164 16.32 -14.02 0.24
N ALA A 165 15.25 -14.04 1.04
CA ALA A 165 14.04 -13.29 0.73
C ALA A 165 14.29 -11.77 0.72
N ALA A 166 15.04 -11.24 1.69
CA ALA A 166 15.40 -9.82 1.75
C ALA A 166 16.21 -9.38 0.53
N LYS A 167 17.15 -10.22 0.07
CA LYS A 167 17.93 -9.97 -1.16
C LYS A 167 17.03 -9.91 -2.41
N ILE A 168 16.10 -10.86 -2.56
CA ILE A 168 15.14 -10.87 -3.68
C ILE A 168 14.25 -9.62 -3.66
N LEU A 169 13.78 -9.22 -2.47
CA LEU A 169 12.91 -8.05 -2.29
C LEU A 169 13.66 -6.70 -2.32
N GLY A 170 14.99 -6.71 -2.32
CA GLY A 170 15.80 -5.49 -2.30
C GLY A 170 15.60 -4.66 -1.03
N VAL A 171 15.44 -5.32 0.14
CA VAL A 171 15.19 -4.66 1.43
C VAL A 171 16.21 -5.10 2.46
N ASP A 172 16.36 -4.29 3.53
CA ASP A 172 17.18 -4.65 4.68
C ASP A 172 16.59 -5.88 5.40
N PRO A 173 17.39 -6.92 5.72
CA PRO A 173 16.92 -8.10 6.45
C PRO A 173 16.28 -7.77 7.80
N ALA A 174 16.70 -6.71 8.48
CA ALA A 174 16.10 -6.28 9.74
C ALA A 174 14.66 -5.77 9.53
N THR A 175 14.39 -5.06 8.42
CA THR A 175 13.04 -4.65 8.03
C THR A 175 12.13 -5.86 7.80
N LEU A 176 12.64 -6.87 7.10
CA LEU A 176 11.89 -8.11 6.86
C LEU A 176 11.65 -8.89 8.16
N ARG A 177 12.68 -9.07 9.02
CA ARG A 177 12.53 -9.70 10.35
C ARG A 177 11.48 -9.01 11.21
N ASN A 178 11.49 -7.67 11.23
CA ASN A 178 10.49 -6.91 11.96
C ASN A 178 9.07 -7.15 11.43
N ARG A 179 8.91 -7.18 10.11
CA ARG A 179 7.61 -7.48 9.48
C ARG A 179 7.11 -8.89 9.79
N VAL A 180 7.98 -9.89 9.74
CA VAL A 180 7.67 -11.27 10.12
C VAL A 180 7.17 -11.32 11.57
N ARG A 181 7.90 -10.69 12.51
CA ARG A 181 7.50 -10.60 13.93
C ARG A 181 6.12 -9.99 14.11
N VAL A 182 5.83 -8.88 13.42
CA VAL A 182 4.52 -8.21 13.49
C VAL A 182 3.40 -9.11 12.97
N LEU A 183 3.61 -9.81 11.85
CA LEU A 183 2.60 -10.69 11.28
C LEU A 183 2.36 -11.93 12.14
N LYS A 184 3.42 -12.54 12.72
CA LYS A 184 3.28 -13.64 13.69
C LYS A 184 2.45 -13.22 14.90
N ARG A 185 2.80 -12.08 15.51
CA ARG A 185 2.05 -11.56 16.65
C ARG A 185 0.57 -11.31 16.31
N ARG A 186 0.27 -10.84 15.09
CA ARG A 186 -1.13 -10.65 14.64
C ARG A 186 -1.90 -11.97 14.47
N ARG A 187 -1.22 -13.05 14.12
CA ARG A 187 -1.83 -14.40 14.05
C ARG A 187 -2.15 -14.94 15.44
N GLU A 188 -1.27 -14.72 16.41
CA GLU A 188 -1.41 -15.22 17.78
C GLU A 188 -2.42 -14.40 18.61
N LEU A 189 -2.37 -13.07 18.53
CA LEU A 189 -3.13 -12.16 19.39
C LEU A 189 -4.30 -11.47 18.68
N GLY A 190 -4.48 -11.73 17.38
CA GLY A 190 -5.46 -11.01 16.56
C GLY A 190 -4.97 -9.61 16.11
N ARG A 191 -5.82 -8.94 15.34
CA ARG A 191 -5.56 -7.55 14.90
C ARG A 191 -5.87 -6.60 16.05
N THR A 192 -4.86 -5.85 16.52
CA THR A 192 -5.11 -4.64 17.30
C THR A 192 -5.81 -3.62 16.40
N GLY A 193 -6.81 -2.92 16.93
CA GLY A 193 -7.51 -1.86 16.19
C GLY A 193 -6.56 -0.75 15.71
N LEU A 194 -7.08 0.14 14.88
CA LEU A 194 -6.37 1.35 14.46
C LEU A 194 -6.25 2.31 15.65
N TYR A 195 -5.09 2.94 15.82
CA TYR A 195 -4.91 3.99 16.83
C TYR A 195 -5.84 5.17 16.57
N ARG A 196 -6.01 5.55 15.28
CA ARG A 196 -6.89 6.63 14.87
C ARG A 196 -7.54 6.31 13.54
N LYS A 197 -8.85 6.50 13.45
CA LYS A 197 -9.64 6.53 12.22
C LYS A 197 -10.61 7.70 12.36
N LEU A 198 -10.47 8.72 11.52
CA LEU A 198 -11.33 9.90 11.52
C LEU A 198 -11.88 10.09 10.13
N GLU A 199 -13.18 10.29 10.04
CA GLU A 199 -13.81 10.77 8.82
C GLU A 199 -13.57 12.27 8.68
N ILE A 200 -13.17 12.72 7.49
CA ILE A 200 -12.88 14.12 7.20
C ILE A 200 -14.12 14.78 6.61
N PRO A 201 -14.70 15.79 7.28
CA PRO A 201 -15.84 16.54 6.77
C PRO A 201 -15.56 17.17 5.41
N ARG A 202 -16.61 17.38 4.61
CA ARG A 202 -16.45 17.93 3.25
C ARG A 202 -15.99 19.39 3.22
N ASP A 203 -16.24 20.12 4.27
CA ASP A 203 -15.85 21.53 4.49
C ASP A 203 -14.42 21.69 5.03
N LYS A 204 -13.70 20.59 5.31
CA LYS A 204 -12.31 20.59 5.78
C LYS A 204 -11.38 19.86 4.83
N THR A 205 -10.14 20.32 4.75
CA THR A 205 -9.03 19.59 4.11
C THR A 205 -8.41 18.59 5.07
N PHE A 206 -7.68 17.61 4.54
CA PHE A 206 -6.90 16.69 5.39
C PHE A 206 -5.81 17.42 6.17
N GLU A 207 -5.23 18.46 5.57
CA GLU A 207 -4.18 19.28 6.16
C GLU A 207 -4.71 20.05 7.38
N GLU A 208 -5.89 20.67 7.30
CA GLU A 208 -6.51 21.37 8.44
C GLU A 208 -6.76 20.43 9.61
N VAL A 209 -7.32 19.24 9.36
CA VAL A 209 -7.55 18.25 10.43
C VAL A 209 -6.22 17.73 10.98
N PHE A 210 -5.20 17.56 10.15
CA PHE A 210 -3.87 17.15 10.58
C PHE A 210 -3.22 18.19 11.48
N GLU A 211 -3.31 19.49 11.15
CA GLU A 211 -2.83 20.59 12.00
C GLU A 211 -3.56 20.65 13.36
N GLU A 212 -4.89 20.46 13.37
CA GLU A 212 -5.65 20.37 14.62
C GLU A 212 -5.16 19.20 15.50
N LEU A 213 -4.82 18.06 14.89
CA LEU A 213 -4.24 16.92 15.60
C LEU A 213 -2.85 17.23 16.13
N LEU A 214 -1.99 17.90 15.36
CA LEU A 214 -0.66 18.31 15.78
C LEU A 214 -0.71 19.24 17.00
N ALA A 215 -1.68 20.15 17.05
CA ALA A 215 -1.85 21.05 18.19
C ALA A 215 -2.16 20.29 19.49
N ARG A 216 -2.86 19.15 19.42
CA ARG A 216 -3.39 18.41 20.57
C ARG A 216 -2.59 17.15 20.94
N ASP A 217 -1.82 16.57 20.00
CA ASP A 217 -1.16 15.27 20.17
C ASP A 217 0.39 15.40 20.28
N PRO A 218 0.95 15.31 21.50
CA PRO A 218 2.40 15.35 21.69
C PRO A 218 3.15 14.17 21.03
N ALA A 219 2.51 13.00 20.89
CA ALA A 219 3.14 11.85 20.26
C ALA A 219 3.33 12.09 18.76
N LEU A 220 2.34 12.71 18.12
CA LEU A 220 2.42 13.08 16.70
C LEU A 220 3.52 14.15 16.47
N ARG A 221 3.62 15.15 17.35
CA ARG A 221 4.71 16.14 17.29
C ARG A 221 6.10 15.51 17.45
N ARG A 222 6.27 14.56 18.38
CA ARG A 222 7.54 13.82 18.53
C ARG A 222 7.89 13.02 17.28
N ARG A 223 6.88 12.39 16.67
CA ARG A 223 7.09 11.63 15.42
C ARG A 223 7.59 12.54 14.29
N LEU A 224 7.03 13.74 14.11
CA LEU A 224 7.47 14.67 13.07
C LEU A 224 8.95 15.03 13.24
N ARG A 225 9.36 15.46 14.45
CA ARG A 225 10.77 15.81 14.74
C ARG A 225 11.75 14.68 14.51
N ALA A 226 11.31 13.44 14.60
CA ALA A 226 12.17 12.27 14.37
C ALA A 226 12.42 11.95 12.88
N VAL A 227 11.82 12.70 11.96
CA VAL A 227 11.90 12.48 10.50
C VAL A 227 12.45 13.71 9.77
N GLU A 228 12.55 14.86 10.47
CA GLU A 228 13.31 16.03 10.02
C GLU A 228 14.82 15.77 10.09
#